data_86e0fc8cb59a9a759b80b963bde48031
#
_entry.id   86e0fc8cb59a9a759b80b963bde48031
#
_cell.length_a   1.000
_cell.length_b   1.000
_cell.length_c   1.000
_cell.angle_alpha   90.00
_cell.angle_beta   90.00
_cell.angle_gamma   90.00
#
_symmetry.space_group_name_H-M   'P 1'
#
loop_
_entity.id
_entity.type
_entity.pdbx_description
1 polymer ?
#
loop_
_entity_poly.entity_id
_entity_poly.type
_entity_poly.pdbx_seq_one_letter_code
_entity_poly.pdbx_strand_id
1 'polypeptide(L)'
;MLRITATQIDEMIAHVRAEAPNEGCGMLGGTDGSVLAVFPARNAAASPIRFTIHPEDLLHIVRTVEYERDWQILGIFHSHIASPAYPSATDVAEAEFDMGDGELAERYPGAVHVVISLANPAEPDVRGYTIRQREIGAVPLQVVPDTV
;
A
#
# COMPACT_ATOMS: atom_id res chain seq x y z
N MET A 1 2.58 2.05 -14.05
CA MET A 1 1.77 0.80 -14.05
C MET A 1 2.40 -0.20 -13.09
N LEU A 2 1.59 -0.87 -12.31
CA LEU A 2 2.03 -1.90 -11.39
C LEU A 2 1.44 -3.25 -11.83
N ARG A 3 2.29 -4.24 -12.05
CA ARG A 3 1.86 -5.60 -12.41
C ARG A 3 1.70 -6.43 -11.14
N ILE A 4 0.55 -7.06 -10.99
CA ILE A 4 0.18 -7.81 -9.79
C ILE A 4 -0.70 -9.01 -10.19
N THR A 5 -0.56 -10.13 -9.50
CA THR A 5 -1.39 -11.30 -9.77
C THR A 5 -2.72 -11.24 -9.03
N ALA A 6 -3.71 -11.98 -9.52
CA ALA A 6 -5.00 -12.13 -8.82
C ALA A 6 -4.80 -12.74 -7.42
N THR A 7 -3.89 -13.70 -7.29
CA THR A 7 -3.55 -14.31 -5.99
C THR A 7 -3.02 -13.27 -5.01
N GLN A 8 -2.16 -12.38 -5.47
CA GLN A 8 -1.60 -11.31 -4.62
C GLN A 8 -2.68 -10.30 -4.20
N ILE A 9 -3.60 -9.97 -5.11
CA ILE A 9 -4.74 -9.12 -4.76
C ILE A 9 -5.60 -9.81 -3.70
N ASP A 10 -5.86 -11.10 -3.84
CA ASP A 10 -6.63 -11.86 -2.85
C ASP A 10 -5.91 -11.92 -1.50
N GLU A 11 -4.59 -12.03 -1.48
CA GLU A 11 -3.80 -11.97 -0.24
C GLU A 11 -3.97 -10.63 0.47
N MET A 12 -3.91 -9.51 -0.27
CA MET A 12 -4.16 -8.19 0.32
C MET A 12 -5.56 -8.09 0.89
N ILE A 13 -6.57 -8.51 0.13
CA ILE A 13 -7.97 -8.43 0.55
C ILE A 13 -8.21 -9.29 1.80
N ALA A 14 -7.68 -10.51 1.84
CA ALA A 14 -7.82 -11.39 3.00
C ALA A 14 -7.22 -10.76 4.26
N HIS A 15 -6.04 -10.15 4.14
CA HIS A 15 -5.39 -9.49 5.27
C HIS A 15 -6.20 -8.29 5.78
N VAL A 16 -6.64 -7.40 4.90
CA VAL A 16 -7.37 -6.20 5.33
C VAL A 16 -8.76 -6.52 5.87
N ARG A 17 -9.40 -7.59 5.38
CA ARG A 17 -10.65 -8.09 5.96
C ARG A 17 -10.45 -8.61 7.38
N ALA A 18 -9.34 -9.31 7.63
CA ALA A 18 -9.02 -9.83 8.96
C ALA A 18 -8.75 -8.71 9.96
N GLU A 19 -8.23 -7.55 9.51
CA GLU A 19 -7.94 -6.41 10.37
C GLU A 19 -9.16 -5.54 10.66
N ALA A 20 -10.23 -5.66 9.85
CA ALA A 20 -11.44 -4.87 10.07
C ALA A 20 -12.01 -5.08 11.48
N PRO A 21 -12.51 -4.04 12.17
CA PRO A 21 -12.89 -2.71 11.67
C PRO A 21 -11.75 -1.69 11.58
N ASN A 22 -10.52 -2.07 11.87
CA ASN A 22 -9.38 -1.19 11.70
C ASN A 22 -8.92 -1.23 10.23
N GLU A 23 -8.30 -0.15 9.77
CA GLU A 23 -7.61 -0.17 8.49
C GLU A 23 -6.49 -1.20 8.53
N GLY A 24 -6.48 -2.11 7.56
CA GLY A 24 -5.36 -3.02 7.35
C GLY A 24 -4.30 -2.34 6.48
N CYS A 25 -3.06 -2.80 6.57
CA CYS A 25 -1.96 -2.26 5.79
C CYS A 25 -0.87 -3.29 5.53
N GLY A 26 0.02 -2.94 4.63
CA GLY A 26 1.18 -3.74 4.29
C GLY A 26 1.96 -3.13 3.13
N MET A 27 2.90 -3.89 2.61
CA MET A 27 3.76 -3.44 1.53
C MET A 27 3.85 -4.49 0.43
N LEU A 28 4.23 -4.02 -0.75
CA LEU A 28 4.44 -4.86 -1.93
C LEU A 28 5.90 -4.76 -2.35
N GLY A 29 6.54 -5.89 -2.49
CA GLY A 29 7.93 -5.95 -2.94
C GLY A 29 8.07 -6.64 -4.28
N GLY A 30 9.07 -6.26 -5.05
CA GLY A 30 9.35 -6.87 -6.34
C GLY A 30 10.39 -6.13 -7.14
N THR A 31 10.39 -6.37 -8.45
CA THR A 31 11.36 -5.79 -9.38
C THR A 31 10.66 -5.33 -10.65
N ASP A 32 11.21 -4.28 -11.26
CA ASP A 32 10.76 -3.78 -12.58
C ASP A 32 9.24 -3.57 -12.69
N GLY A 33 8.63 -3.06 -11.62
CA GLY A 33 7.19 -2.81 -11.56
C GLY A 33 6.32 -4.06 -11.43
N SER A 34 6.91 -5.24 -11.21
CA SER A 34 6.20 -6.50 -11.00
C SER A 34 6.25 -6.91 -9.54
N VAL A 35 5.08 -7.02 -8.91
CA VAL A 35 4.98 -7.49 -7.52
C VAL A 35 5.35 -8.97 -7.45
N LEU A 36 6.32 -9.29 -6.59
CA LEU A 36 6.77 -10.66 -6.37
C LEU A 36 6.29 -11.22 -5.03
N ALA A 37 6.00 -10.37 -4.06
CA ALA A 37 5.45 -10.81 -2.77
C ALA A 37 4.64 -9.70 -2.10
N VAL A 38 3.64 -10.12 -1.34
CA VAL A 38 2.81 -9.28 -0.48
C VAL A 38 3.30 -9.45 0.95
N PHE A 39 3.50 -8.33 1.65
CA PHE A 39 3.97 -8.30 3.03
C PHE A 39 2.91 -7.65 3.93
N PRO A 40 2.02 -8.44 4.53
CA PRO A 40 1.08 -7.91 5.50
C PRO A 40 1.80 -7.30 6.70
N ALA A 41 1.25 -6.21 7.22
CA ALA A 41 1.79 -5.52 8.38
C ALA A 41 0.69 -5.19 9.38
N ARG A 42 1.10 -4.96 10.63
CA ARG A 42 0.20 -4.48 11.67
C ARG A 42 0.00 -2.98 11.52
N ASN A 43 -1.21 -2.52 11.77
CA ASN A 43 -1.51 -1.09 11.87
C ASN A 43 -1.26 -0.61 13.30
N ALA A 44 -0.13 0.08 13.52
CA ALA A 44 0.22 0.58 14.84
C ALA A 44 -0.77 1.63 15.39
N ALA A 45 -1.49 2.32 14.49
CA ALA A 45 -2.51 3.28 14.89
C ALA A 45 -3.79 2.60 15.41
N ALA A 46 -4.01 1.33 15.06
CA ALA A 46 -5.19 0.56 15.44
C ALA A 46 -6.49 1.36 15.26
N SER A 47 -6.64 1.98 14.09
CA SER A 47 -7.71 2.95 13.81
C SER A 47 -8.52 2.54 12.59
N PRO A 48 -9.85 2.82 12.58
CA PRO A 48 -10.70 2.58 11.40
C PRO A 48 -10.58 3.67 10.33
N ILE A 49 -9.80 4.74 10.57
CA ILE A 49 -9.73 5.90 9.66
C ILE A 49 -8.31 6.31 9.30
N ARG A 50 -7.31 5.64 9.84
CA ARG A 50 -5.90 5.92 9.53
C ARG A 50 -5.05 4.68 9.78
N PHE A 51 -3.85 4.66 9.19
CA PHE A 51 -2.90 3.57 9.43
C PHE A 51 -1.48 4.11 9.59
N THR A 52 -0.71 3.35 10.34
CA THR A 52 0.75 3.50 10.44
C THR A 52 1.33 2.11 10.44
N ILE A 53 2.23 1.79 9.52
CA ILE A 53 2.89 0.49 9.52
C ILE A 53 3.69 0.35 10.81
N HIS A 54 3.45 -0.74 11.54
CA HIS A 54 4.15 -1.00 12.78
C HIS A 54 5.67 -0.98 12.54
N PRO A 55 6.45 -0.24 13.35
CA PRO A 55 7.90 -0.07 13.11
C PRO A 55 8.69 -1.37 13.00
N GLU A 56 8.36 -2.38 13.79
CA GLU A 56 9.03 -3.68 13.71
C GLU A 56 8.74 -4.39 12.40
N ASP A 57 7.49 -4.31 11.92
CA ASP A 57 7.09 -4.90 10.65
C ASP A 57 7.74 -4.14 9.49
N LEU A 58 7.78 -2.81 9.56
CA LEU A 58 8.43 -1.99 8.55
C LEU A 58 9.91 -2.37 8.42
N LEU A 59 10.62 -2.47 9.54
CA LEU A 59 12.04 -2.85 9.55
C LEU A 59 12.25 -4.24 8.95
N HIS A 60 11.41 -5.21 9.34
CA HIS A 60 11.47 -6.58 8.82
C HIS A 60 11.22 -6.63 7.31
N ILE A 61 10.20 -5.92 6.83
CA ILE A 61 9.84 -5.90 5.40
C ILE A 61 10.96 -5.26 4.58
N VAL A 62 11.44 -4.09 4.99
CA VAL A 62 12.52 -3.39 4.27
C VAL A 62 13.78 -4.24 4.22
N ARG A 63 14.14 -4.88 5.33
CA ARG A 63 15.30 -5.77 5.38
C ARG A 63 15.13 -6.95 4.41
N THR A 64 13.97 -7.59 4.41
CA THR A 64 13.70 -8.73 3.53
C THR A 64 13.73 -8.31 2.07
N VAL A 65 13.04 -7.23 1.72
CA VAL A 65 12.89 -6.77 0.34
C VAL A 65 14.21 -6.24 -0.21
N GLU A 66 14.81 -5.27 0.48
CA GLU A 66 15.95 -4.53 -0.07
C GLU A 66 17.29 -5.23 0.16
N TYR A 67 17.50 -5.81 1.35
CA TYR A 67 18.79 -6.38 1.72
C TYR A 67 18.91 -7.87 1.45
N GLU A 68 17.87 -8.65 1.75
CA GLU A 68 17.94 -10.11 1.55
C GLU A 68 17.63 -10.53 0.13
N ARG A 69 16.68 -9.85 -0.54
CA ARG A 69 16.20 -10.23 -1.88
C ARG A 69 16.68 -9.32 -2.99
N ASP A 70 17.28 -8.19 -2.67
CA ASP A 70 17.70 -7.18 -3.64
C ASP A 70 16.52 -6.75 -4.55
N TRP A 71 15.36 -6.59 -3.92
CA TRP A 71 14.14 -6.09 -4.57
C TRP A 71 13.90 -4.64 -4.19
N GLN A 72 12.83 -4.08 -4.68
CA GLN A 72 12.37 -2.73 -4.37
C GLN A 72 11.03 -2.79 -3.64
N ILE A 73 10.76 -1.81 -2.79
CA ILE A 73 9.43 -1.56 -2.27
C ILE A 73 8.65 -0.89 -3.41
N LEU A 74 7.75 -1.63 -4.04
CA LEU A 74 6.98 -1.16 -5.19
C LEU A 74 5.67 -0.50 -4.79
N GLY A 75 5.13 -0.86 -3.64
CA GLY A 75 3.86 -0.33 -3.19
C GLY A 75 3.67 -0.42 -1.69
N ILE A 76 2.73 0.37 -1.23
CA ILE A 76 2.20 0.33 0.13
C ILE A 76 0.68 0.24 -0.01
N PHE A 77 0.06 -0.70 0.70
CA PHE A 77 -1.38 -0.86 0.60
C PHE A 77 -2.06 -0.64 1.94
N HIS A 78 -3.28 -0.15 1.90
CA HIS A 78 -4.14 -0.04 3.07
C HIS A 78 -5.61 -0.11 2.65
N SER A 79 -6.48 -0.36 3.63
CA SER A 79 -7.92 -0.44 3.38
C SER A 79 -8.65 0.79 3.92
N HIS A 80 -9.74 1.14 3.22
CA HIS A 80 -10.78 2.02 3.72
C HIS A 80 -11.99 1.18 4.11
N ILE A 81 -12.49 1.37 5.33
CA ILE A 81 -13.58 0.55 5.85
C ILE A 81 -14.92 0.96 5.25
N ALA A 82 -15.18 2.26 5.11
CA ALA A 82 -16.48 2.79 4.69
C ALA A 82 -16.40 3.83 3.58
N SER A 83 -15.20 4.18 3.12
CA SER A 83 -15.00 5.20 2.08
C SER A 83 -14.50 4.56 0.78
N PRO A 84 -14.57 5.31 -0.36
CA PRO A 84 -14.11 4.80 -1.64
C PRO A 84 -12.62 4.48 -1.68
N ALA A 85 -12.20 3.69 -2.68
CA ALA A 85 -10.80 3.39 -2.97
C ALA A 85 -10.08 4.58 -3.59
N TYR A 86 -9.93 5.63 -2.80
CA TYR A 86 -9.30 6.89 -3.19
C TYR A 86 -8.60 7.48 -1.98
N PRO A 87 -7.36 8.02 -2.12
CA PRO A 87 -6.62 8.56 -0.99
C PRO A 87 -7.42 9.64 -0.23
N SER A 88 -7.46 9.51 1.09
CA SER A 88 -8.09 10.50 1.97
C SER A 88 -7.16 11.71 2.16
N ALA A 89 -7.66 12.78 2.75
CA ALA A 89 -6.84 13.93 3.12
C ALA A 89 -5.70 13.52 4.06
N THR A 90 -5.97 12.60 4.99
CA THR A 90 -4.94 12.05 5.88
C THR A 90 -3.90 11.24 5.11
N ASP A 91 -4.33 10.42 4.15
CA ASP A 91 -3.42 9.64 3.30
C ASP A 91 -2.47 10.56 2.54
N VAL A 92 -2.99 11.65 1.96
CA VAL A 92 -2.17 12.64 1.25
C VAL A 92 -1.18 13.32 2.20
N ALA A 93 -1.64 13.72 3.38
CA ALA A 93 -0.80 14.40 4.36
C ALA A 93 0.34 13.51 4.86
N GLU A 94 0.10 12.21 5.02
CA GLU A 94 1.07 11.27 5.56
C GLU A 94 1.97 10.61 4.50
N ALA A 95 1.64 10.74 3.22
CA ALA A 95 2.44 10.17 2.13
C ALA A 95 3.78 10.86 1.97
N GLU A 96 3.88 12.10 2.37
CA GLU A 96 5.06 12.93 2.23
C GLU A 96 5.39 13.65 3.53
N PHE A 97 6.65 14.06 3.68
CA PHE A 97 7.07 14.88 4.81
C PHE A 97 7.84 16.10 4.33
N ASP A 98 7.78 17.18 5.11
CA ASP A 98 8.47 18.43 4.82
C ASP A 98 9.96 18.29 5.17
N MET A 99 10.83 18.61 4.22
CA MET A 99 12.30 18.57 4.38
C MET A 99 12.86 19.77 5.17
N GLY A 100 11.99 20.73 5.56
CA GLY A 100 12.37 21.87 6.39
C GLY A 100 12.37 23.20 5.66
N ASP A 101 12.22 23.24 4.34
CA ASP A 101 12.20 24.44 3.51
C ASP A 101 10.98 24.51 2.58
N GLY A 102 9.94 23.73 2.89
CA GLY A 102 8.73 23.66 2.08
C GLY A 102 8.81 22.60 0.99
N GLU A 103 9.95 21.96 0.79
CA GLU A 103 10.06 20.83 -0.13
C GLU A 103 9.51 19.57 0.51
N LEU A 104 8.70 18.82 -0.26
CA LEU A 104 8.12 17.57 0.17
C LEU A 104 8.90 16.38 -0.38
N ALA A 105 9.18 15.40 0.48
CA ALA A 105 9.78 14.13 0.09
C ALA A 105 8.79 13.01 0.34
N GLU A 106 8.73 12.06 -0.59
CA GLU A 106 7.90 10.86 -0.40
C GLU A 106 8.43 10.03 0.76
N ARG A 107 7.53 9.59 1.64
CA ARG A 107 7.87 8.69 2.75
C ARG A 107 8.38 7.35 2.23
N TYR A 108 7.78 6.87 1.15
CA TYR A 108 8.17 5.62 0.46
C TYR A 108 8.47 5.97 -1.01
N PRO A 109 9.71 6.40 -1.32
CA PRO A 109 10.04 6.93 -2.65
C PRO A 109 9.72 5.96 -3.78
N GLY A 110 8.95 6.43 -4.76
CA GLY A 110 8.57 5.67 -5.94
C GLY A 110 7.48 4.63 -5.73
N ALA A 111 6.99 4.44 -4.51
CA ALA A 111 5.96 3.45 -4.22
C ALA A 111 4.58 3.87 -4.74
N VAL A 112 3.84 2.88 -5.22
CA VAL A 112 2.43 3.03 -5.58
C VAL A 112 1.59 2.86 -4.30
N HIS A 113 0.67 3.78 -4.06
CA HIS A 113 -0.29 3.67 -2.96
C HIS A 113 -1.50 2.90 -3.44
N VAL A 114 -1.67 1.68 -2.92
CA VAL A 114 -2.81 0.82 -3.26
C VAL A 114 -3.87 0.97 -2.19
N VAL A 115 -5.05 1.43 -2.57
CA VAL A 115 -6.17 1.62 -1.65
C VAL A 115 -7.22 0.55 -1.93
N ILE A 116 -7.63 -0.16 -0.89
CA ILE A 116 -8.61 -1.24 -0.95
C ILE A 116 -9.85 -0.79 -0.20
N SER A 117 -10.96 -0.55 -0.90
CA SER A 117 -12.21 -0.19 -0.26
C SER A 117 -13.01 -1.43 0.10
N LEU A 118 -13.42 -1.51 1.37
CA LEU A 118 -14.34 -2.52 1.88
C LEU A 118 -15.75 -1.97 2.08
N ALA A 119 -16.04 -0.79 1.51
CA ALA A 119 -17.37 -0.17 1.63
C ALA A 119 -18.48 -1.08 1.09
N ASN A 120 -18.20 -1.82 0.01
CA ASN A 120 -19.02 -2.95 -0.41
C ASN A 120 -18.24 -4.24 -0.11
N PRO A 121 -18.52 -4.92 1.02
CA PRO A 121 -17.75 -6.11 1.41
C PRO A 121 -17.80 -7.26 0.40
N ALA A 122 -18.85 -7.36 -0.40
CA ALA A 122 -18.99 -8.40 -1.41
C ALA A 122 -18.11 -8.15 -2.63
N GLU A 123 -17.79 -6.89 -2.90
CA GLU A 123 -16.99 -6.46 -4.06
C GLU A 123 -15.96 -5.42 -3.65
N PRO A 124 -14.85 -5.82 -3.00
CA PRO A 124 -13.78 -4.88 -2.66
C PRO A 124 -13.23 -4.20 -3.93
N ASP A 125 -13.02 -2.90 -3.84
CA ASP A 125 -12.45 -2.11 -4.93
C ASP A 125 -10.97 -1.85 -4.64
N VAL A 126 -10.09 -2.18 -5.58
CA VAL A 126 -8.63 -2.07 -5.40
C VAL A 126 -8.08 -1.15 -6.49
N ARG A 127 -7.47 -0.05 -6.08
CA ARG A 127 -6.93 0.96 -7.00
C ARG A 127 -5.56 1.44 -6.57
N GLY A 128 -4.74 1.84 -7.57
CA GLY A 128 -3.40 2.34 -7.34
C GLY A 128 -3.27 3.83 -7.65
N TYR A 129 -2.41 4.50 -6.87
CA TYR A 129 -2.18 5.94 -6.99
C TYR A 129 -0.73 6.29 -6.71
N THR A 130 -0.29 7.41 -7.30
CA THR A 130 0.88 8.14 -6.83
C THR A 130 0.42 9.36 -6.05
N ILE A 131 1.21 9.76 -5.05
CA ILE A 131 0.98 10.99 -4.29
C ILE A 131 2.30 11.74 -4.26
N ARG A 132 2.39 12.81 -5.04
CA ARG A 132 3.61 13.61 -5.17
C ARG A 132 3.25 15.10 -5.15
N GLN A 133 3.92 15.85 -4.28
CA GLN A 133 3.66 17.28 -4.09
C GLN A 133 2.15 17.51 -3.81
N ARG A 134 1.56 16.66 -2.96
CA ARG A 134 0.14 16.68 -2.61
C ARG A 134 -0.82 16.38 -3.76
N GLU A 135 -0.31 15.99 -4.92
CA GLU A 135 -1.12 15.65 -6.08
C GLU A 135 -1.31 14.15 -6.20
N ILE A 136 -2.55 13.74 -6.42
CA ILE A 136 -2.93 12.33 -6.59
C ILE A 136 -3.01 12.02 -8.07
N GLY A 137 -2.24 11.01 -8.51
CA GLY A 137 -2.33 10.49 -9.87
C GLY A 137 -2.77 9.03 -9.84
N ALA A 138 -3.64 8.64 -10.78
CA ALA A 138 -4.05 7.24 -10.91
C ALA A 138 -2.93 6.40 -11.55
N VAL A 139 -2.70 5.21 -11.00
CA VAL A 139 -1.75 4.25 -11.53
C VAL A 139 -2.51 2.98 -11.89
N PRO A 140 -2.50 2.55 -13.16
CA PRO A 140 -3.15 1.30 -13.54
C PRO A 140 -2.53 0.10 -12.82
N LEU A 141 -3.38 -0.77 -12.30
CA LEU A 141 -2.99 -2.08 -11.80
C LEU A 141 -3.25 -3.10 -12.91
N GLN A 142 -2.18 -3.68 -13.43
CA GLN A 142 -2.30 -4.71 -14.45
C GLN A 142 -2.29 -6.08 -13.78
N VAL A 143 -3.41 -6.78 -13.86
CA VAL A 143 -3.50 -8.14 -13.35
C VAL A 143 -2.84 -9.08 -14.34
N VAL A 144 -1.80 -9.78 -13.90
CA VAL A 144 -1.04 -10.71 -14.73
C VAL A 144 -1.21 -12.13 -14.20
N PRO A 145 -0.99 -13.17 -15.06
CA PRO A 145 -1.04 -14.56 -14.61
C PRO A 145 -0.02 -14.85 -13.52
N ASP A 146 -0.33 -15.79 -12.63
CA ASP A 146 0.64 -16.31 -11.68
C ASP A 146 1.80 -16.95 -12.46
N THR A 147 3.03 -16.69 -12.00
CA THR A 147 4.19 -17.35 -12.57
C THR A 147 4.28 -18.78 -12.05
N VAL A 148 4.60 -19.66 -12.96
CA VAL A 148 4.76 -21.08 -12.66
C VAL A 148 6.21 -21.38 -12.22
#